data_40d686b87f8b2cd7c79f425bf11d64b7
#
_entry.id   40d686b87f8b2cd7c79f425bf11d64b7
#
_cell.length_a   1.000
_cell.length_b   1.000
_cell.length_c   1.000
_cell.angle_alpha   90.00
_cell.angle_beta   90.00
_cell.angle_gamma   90.00
#
_symmetry.space_group_name_H-M   'P 1'
#
loop_
_entity.id
_entity.type
_entity.pdbx_description
1 polymer ?
#
loop_
_entity_poly.entity_id
_entity_poly.type
_entity_poly.pdbx_seq_one_letter_code
_entity_poly.pdbx_strand_id
1 'polypeptide(L)'
;MARVAGARLLTVYSRTYCHLCDDLIAALRTLQGRFVFDIEVVDVDSDAALEARYGELVPVVEAEGRELCHYFMDEAAVTAYLMTVR
;
A
#
# COMPACT_ATOMS: atom_id res chain seq x y z
N MET A 1 9.96 0.72 14.18
CA MET A 1 11.17 0.16 13.57
C MET A 1 11.64 1.09 12.46
N ALA A 2 12.93 1.35 12.37
CA ALA A 2 13.46 2.26 11.36
C ALA A 2 13.39 1.62 9.97
N ARG A 3 13.16 2.46 8.96
CA ARG A 3 13.20 1.99 7.58
C ARG A 3 14.63 1.73 7.17
N VAL A 4 14.78 0.78 6.23
CA VAL A 4 16.07 0.58 5.59
C VAL A 4 16.39 1.80 4.73
N ALA A 5 17.59 2.34 4.84
CA ALA A 5 18.00 3.51 4.06
C ALA A 5 17.88 3.18 2.56
N GLY A 6 17.23 4.06 1.80
CA GLY A 6 17.00 3.90 0.39
C GLY A 6 15.83 3.00 0.02
N ALA A 7 15.18 2.36 0.99
CA ALA A 7 14.00 1.54 0.72
C ALA A 7 12.82 2.43 0.33
N ARG A 8 12.02 1.94 -0.62
CA ARG A 8 10.80 2.62 -1.01
C ARG A 8 9.71 2.37 0.01
N LEU A 9 8.75 3.27 0.08
CA LEU A 9 7.62 3.15 0.99
C LEU A 9 6.33 3.00 0.18
N LEU A 10 5.59 1.93 0.45
CA LEU A 10 4.22 1.80 -0.05
C LEU A 10 3.27 2.05 1.12
N THR A 11 2.34 2.98 0.93
CA THR A 11 1.30 3.26 1.91
C THR A 11 0.04 2.55 1.50
N VAL A 12 -0.55 1.79 2.42
CA VAL A 12 -1.80 1.08 2.18
C VAL A 12 -2.87 1.70 3.07
N TYR A 13 -3.84 2.35 2.43
CA TYR A 13 -5.01 2.86 3.14
C TYR A 13 -6.01 1.72 3.28
N SER A 14 -6.40 1.45 4.50
CA SER A 14 -7.10 0.25 4.87
C SER A 14 -8.18 0.56 5.91
N ARG A 15 -8.94 -0.44 6.28
CA ARG A 15 -10.00 -0.32 7.28
C ARG A 15 -10.08 -1.64 8.04
N THR A 16 -10.52 -1.58 9.29
CA THR A 16 -10.72 -2.78 10.13
C THR A 16 -11.81 -3.66 9.51
N TYR A 17 -11.64 -4.98 9.64
CA TYR A 17 -12.60 -5.97 9.11
C TYR A 17 -12.76 -5.89 7.60
N CYS A 18 -11.69 -5.66 6.88
CA CYS A 18 -11.70 -5.57 5.43
C CYS A 18 -10.92 -6.74 4.84
N HIS A 19 -11.62 -7.72 4.28
CA HIS A 19 -10.97 -8.91 3.69
C HIS A 19 -10.10 -8.54 2.50
N LEU A 20 -10.56 -7.62 1.63
CA LEU A 20 -9.77 -7.18 0.49
C LEU A 20 -8.49 -6.49 0.94
N CYS A 21 -8.57 -5.73 2.04
CA CYS A 21 -7.38 -5.07 2.60
C CYS A 21 -6.38 -6.11 3.09
N ASP A 22 -6.85 -7.12 3.81
CA ASP A 22 -5.99 -8.17 4.34
C ASP A 22 -5.32 -8.95 3.21
N ASP A 23 -6.07 -9.28 2.16
CA ASP A 23 -5.55 -10.02 1.02
C ASP A 23 -4.47 -9.22 0.28
N LEU A 24 -4.72 -7.92 0.08
CA LEU A 24 -3.76 -7.06 -0.60
C LEU A 24 -2.49 -6.90 0.22
N ILE A 25 -2.62 -6.69 1.52
CA ILE A 25 -1.46 -6.56 2.40
C ILE A 25 -0.64 -7.84 2.40
N ALA A 26 -1.30 -9.00 2.43
CA ALA A 26 -0.59 -10.29 2.36
C ALA A 26 0.18 -10.43 1.04
N ALA A 27 -0.42 -9.99 -0.07
CA ALA A 27 0.25 -10.03 -1.36
C ALA A 27 1.48 -9.11 -1.39
N LEU A 28 1.39 -7.93 -0.78
CA LEU A 28 2.54 -7.02 -0.67
C LEU A 28 3.66 -7.63 0.18
N ARG A 29 3.30 -8.29 1.28
CA ARG A 29 4.30 -8.93 2.13
C ARG A 29 5.03 -10.05 1.39
N THR A 30 4.33 -10.77 0.52
CA THR A 30 4.96 -11.78 -0.33
C THR A 30 5.98 -11.13 -1.27
N LEU A 31 5.65 -9.97 -1.84
CA LEU A 31 6.57 -9.23 -2.70
C LEU A 31 7.82 -8.77 -1.96
N GLN A 32 7.76 -8.58 -0.66
CA GLN A 32 8.94 -8.20 0.13
C GLN A 32 10.03 -9.29 0.10
N GLY A 33 9.71 -10.49 -0.32
CA GLY A 33 10.70 -11.54 -0.55
C GLY A 33 11.52 -11.31 -1.82
N ARG A 34 11.06 -10.44 -2.73
CA ARG A 34 11.71 -10.15 -4.00
C ARG A 34 12.23 -8.73 -4.12
N PHE A 35 11.63 -7.78 -3.43
CA PHE A 35 11.99 -6.37 -3.49
C PHE A 35 12.15 -5.81 -2.09
N VAL A 36 13.06 -4.86 -1.93
CA VAL A 36 13.28 -4.18 -0.65
C VAL A 36 12.39 -2.95 -0.60
N PHE A 37 11.37 -2.97 0.24
CA PHE A 37 10.49 -1.83 0.46
C PHE A 37 9.77 -1.96 1.79
N ASP A 38 9.30 -0.83 2.31
CA ASP A 38 8.53 -0.77 3.54
C ASP A 38 7.04 -0.66 3.21
N ILE A 39 6.21 -1.15 4.12
CA ILE A 39 4.76 -1.03 4.03
C ILE A 39 4.28 -0.25 5.25
N GLU A 40 3.53 0.81 5.01
CA GLU A 40 2.84 1.54 6.06
C GLU A 40 1.34 1.37 5.87
N VAL A 41 0.67 0.80 6.87
CA VAL A 41 -0.78 0.62 6.83
C VAL A 41 -1.43 1.76 7.60
N VAL A 42 -2.33 2.49 6.94
CA VAL A 42 -3.03 3.63 7.52
C VAL A 42 -4.52 3.32 7.57
N ASP A 43 -5.10 3.41 8.76
CA ASP A 43 -6.54 3.20 8.94
C ASP A 43 -7.28 4.47 8.54
N VAL A 44 -8.12 4.36 7.51
CA VAL A 44 -8.88 5.53 7.01
C VAL A 44 -9.90 6.01 8.03
N ASP A 45 -10.32 5.16 8.96
CA ASP A 45 -11.29 5.57 9.99
C ASP A 45 -10.64 6.38 11.11
N SER A 46 -9.30 6.52 11.09
CA SER A 46 -8.60 7.32 12.08
C SER A 46 -8.70 8.82 11.83
N ASP A 47 -9.17 9.23 10.64
CA ASP A 47 -9.20 10.63 10.24
C ASP A 47 -10.32 10.84 9.23
N ALA A 48 -11.18 11.83 9.49
CA ALA A 48 -12.35 12.09 8.63
C ALA A 48 -11.95 12.44 7.19
N ALA A 49 -10.82 13.14 7.00
CA ALA A 49 -10.34 13.50 5.66
C ALA A 49 -9.88 12.26 4.90
N LEU A 50 -9.25 11.32 5.58
CA LEU A 50 -8.84 10.05 4.95
C LEU A 50 -10.04 9.23 4.56
N GLU A 51 -11.05 9.15 5.45
CA GLU A 51 -12.26 8.41 5.17
C GLU A 51 -13.00 9.01 3.96
N ALA A 52 -13.08 10.33 3.89
CA ALA A 52 -13.73 11.00 2.77
C ALA A 52 -13.02 10.74 1.45
N ARG A 53 -11.68 10.66 1.47
CA ARG A 53 -10.89 10.48 0.26
C ARG A 53 -10.78 9.03 -0.18
N TYR A 54 -10.60 8.10 0.76
CA TYR A 54 -10.26 6.72 0.44
C TYR A 54 -11.30 5.70 0.90
N GLY A 55 -12.24 6.08 1.76
CA GLY A 55 -13.11 5.13 2.45
C GLY A 55 -13.85 4.15 1.56
N GLU A 56 -14.27 4.58 0.38
CA GLU A 56 -14.99 3.73 -0.57
C GLU A 56 -14.06 2.97 -1.51
N LEU A 57 -12.75 3.24 -1.45
CA LEU A 57 -11.77 2.67 -2.36
C LEU A 57 -10.84 1.66 -1.70
N VAL A 58 -10.91 1.52 -0.36
CA VAL A 58 -9.97 0.65 0.35
C VAL A 58 -10.02 -0.79 -0.13
N PRO A 59 -8.90 -1.48 -0.20
CA PRO A 59 -7.56 -0.97 0.06
C PRO A 59 -7.03 -0.12 -1.08
N VAL A 60 -6.27 0.93 -0.75
CA VAL A 60 -5.58 1.77 -1.74
C VAL A 60 -4.09 1.70 -1.48
N VAL A 61 -3.31 1.42 -2.52
CA VAL A 61 -1.84 1.43 -2.43
C VAL A 61 -1.33 2.69 -3.08
N GLU A 62 -0.56 3.46 -2.34
CA GLU A 62 0.06 4.70 -2.82
C GLU A 62 1.55 4.68 -2.66
N ALA A 63 2.25 5.32 -3.58
CA ALA A 63 3.68 5.56 -3.49
C ALA A 63 3.97 6.94 -4.04
N GLU A 64 4.72 7.73 -3.29
CA GLU A 64 5.13 9.08 -3.70
C GLU A 64 3.94 9.94 -4.13
N GLY A 65 2.83 9.84 -3.41
CA GLY A 65 1.63 10.63 -3.65
C GLY A 65 0.76 10.16 -4.81
N ARG A 66 1.09 9.01 -5.41
CA ARG A 66 0.32 8.47 -6.54
C ARG A 66 -0.29 7.13 -6.19
N GLU A 67 -1.53 6.93 -6.60
CA GLU A 67 -2.18 5.63 -6.44
C GLU A 67 -1.59 4.63 -7.42
N LEU A 68 -1.25 3.45 -6.92
CA LEU A 68 -0.82 2.33 -7.75
C LEU A 68 -1.98 1.39 -8.06
N CYS A 69 -2.85 1.16 -7.10
CA CYS A 69 -4.05 0.34 -7.30
C CYS A 69 -5.03 0.54 -6.14
N HIS A 70 -6.25 0.04 -6.32
CA HIS A 70 -7.24 -0.01 -5.25
C HIS A 70 -8.13 -1.25 -5.43
N TYR A 71 -8.82 -1.65 -4.37
CA TYR A 71 -9.63 -2.86 -4.21
C TYR A 71 -8.79 -4.12 -4.28
N PHE A 72 -8.10 -4.35 -5.39
CA PHE A 72 -7.34 -5.57 -5.61
C PHE A 72 -5.89 -5.23 -5.92
N MET A 73 -5.00 -6.16 -5.57
CA MET A 73 -3.59 -6.02 -5.90
C MET A 73 -3.39 -6.00 -7.40
N ASP A 74 -2.76 -4.93 -7.89
CA ASP A 74 -2.27 -4.87 -9.27
C ASP A 74 -0.77 -5.11 -9.21
N GLU A 75 -0.37 -6.37 -9.33
CA GLU A 75 1.03 -6.74 -9.17
C GLU A 75 1.89 -6.08 -10.24
N ALA A 76 1.38 -5.95 -11.47
CA ALA A 76 2.14 -5.31 -12.54
C ALA A 76 2.44 -3.84 -12.22
N ALA A 77 1.45 -3.10 -11.72
CA ALA A 77 1.65 -1.69 -11.37
C ALA A 77 2.62 -1.54 -10.20
N VAL A 78 2.48 -2.39 -9.19
CA VAL A 78 3.34 -2.32 -8.01
C VAL A 78 4.78 -2.71 -8.35
N THR A 79 4.98 -3.80 -9.11
CA THR A 79 6.33 -4.21 -9.50
C THR A 79 6.98 -3.21 -10.44
N ALA A 80 6.21 -2.61 -11.35
CA ALA A 80 6.75 -1.57 -12.22
C ALA A 80 7.30 -0.41 -11.40
N TYR A 81 6.58 0.02 -10.37
CA TYR A 81 7.07 1.06 -9.47
C TYR A 81 8.35 0.62 -8.73
N LEU A 82 8.33 -0.60 -8.18
CA LEU A 82 9.45 -1.11 -7.38
C LEU A 82 10.70 -1.31 -8.23
N MET A 83 10.55 -1.51 -9.52
CA MET A 83 11.68 -1.70 -10.44
C MET A 83 12.25 -0.40 -10.99
N THR A 84 11.62 0.75 -10.71
CA THR A 84 12.16 2.02 -11.20
C THR A 84 13.48 2.33 -10.50
N VAL A 85 14.42 2.90 -11.26
CA VAL A 85 15.75 3.28 -10.75
C VAL A 85 15.68 4.69 -10.19
N ARG A 86 16.36 4.90 -9.07
CA ARG A 86 16.45 6.21 -8.44
C ARG A 86 17.84 6.75 -8.46
#